data_396d175444b5ca3ad7e92a1bb4412c03
#
_entry.id   396d175444b5ca3ad7e92a1bb4412c03
#
_cell.length_a   1.000
_cell.length_b   1.000
_cell.length_c   1.000
_cell.angle_alpha   90.00
_cell.angle_beta   90.00
_cell.angle_gamma   90.00
#
_symmetry.space_group_name_H-M   'P 1'
#
loop_
_entity.id
_entity.type
_entity.pdbx_description
1 polymer ?
#
loop_
_entity_poly.entity_id
_entity_poly.type
_entity_poly.pdbx_seq_one_letter_code
_entity_poly.pdbx_strand_id
1 'polypeptide(L)'
;SIEDKEKIASALDNLGVDYIEGGWPGANPTDTEFFQKKHNFKNSILTCFGMTKKSGRSAENDTGLSALMNSNTPAVCLVGKSWDFHVDVALGITNEENLENISESAKHFVKAKKEFMFDAEHFFDGYKANPKYALSCIKAAYDQGARWVILCDTNGGTLPHEVAQIVSEVTKVVPGKNLGIHAHNDTGNAVANSLAAVLSGVRQIQGTINGLGERCGNANLMSLIPTFFLKKDFSSQFEIGIKSKNIKNLTDCSRLLDEILNRKPNQHLPYVGAAAFSHKGGLHVSAVQKDPKTYEHINPEEVGNTRNIVVSDQSG
;
A
#
# COMPACT_ATOMS: atom_id res chain seq x y z
N SER A 1 -18.50 -8.04 6.00
CA SER A 1 -19.07 -9.21 5.28
C SER A 1 -18.28 -9.50 4.02
N ILE A 2 -18.55 -10.64 3.39
CA ILE A 2 -17.95 -11.00 2.09
C ILE A 2 -18.44 -10.05 1.02
N GLU A 3 -19.73 -9.72 1.03
CA GLU A 3 -20.34 -8.77 0.10
C GLU A 3 -19.66 -7.41 0.18
N ASP A 4 -19.29 -6.96 1.36
CA ASP A 4 -18.56 -5.70 1.56
C ASP A 4 -17.16 -5.75 0.95
N LYS A 5 -16.44 -6.88 1.14
CA LYS A 5 -15.15 -7.10 0.49
C LYS A 5 -15.27 -7.10 -1.04
N GLU A 6 -16.30 -7.75 -1.57
CA GLU A 6 -16.58 -7.76 -3.03
C GLU A 6 -16.87 -6.37 -3.58
N LYS A 7 -17.63 -5.54 -2.85
CA LYS A 7 -17.90 -4.15 -3.25
C LYS A 7 -16.63 -3.30 -3.27
N ILE A 8 -15.81 -3.42 -2.22
CA ILE A 8 -14.53 -2.69 -2.15
C ILE A 8 -13.59 -3.16 -3.26
N ALA A 9 -13.46 -4.46 -3.47
CA ALA A 9 -12.62 -5.01 -4.53
C ALA A 9 -13.08 -4.56 -5.92
N SER A 10 -14.39 -4.55 -6.19
CA SER A 10 -14.96 -4.03 -7.43
C SER A 10 -14.65 -2.55 -7.62
N ALA A 11 -14.75 -1.74 -6.58
CA ALA A 11 -14.43 -0.30 -6.65
C ALA A 11 -12.96 -0.07 -6.99
N LEU A 12 -12.06 -0.85 -6.38
CA LEU A 12 -10.62 -0.78 -6.66
C LEU A 12 -10.27 -1.25 -8.07
N ASP A 13 -10.89 -2.34 -8.54
CA ASP A 13 -10.72 -2.83 -9.91
C ASP A 13 -11.22 -1.81 -10.95
N ASN A 14 -12.38 -1.20 -10.71
CA ASN A 14 -12.93 -0.15 -11.56
C ASN A 14 -12.07 1.11 -11.55
N LEU A 15 -11.45 1.44 -10.44
CA LEU A 15 -10.47 2.53 -10.35
C LEU A 15 -9.23 2.21 -11.19
N GLY A 16 -8.83 0.93 -11.24
CA GLY A 16 -7.73 0.45 -12.06
C GLY A 16 -6.42 0.25 -11.31
N VAL A 17 -6.47 -0.04 -10.02
CA VAL A 17 -5.26 -0.43 -9.27
C VAL A 17 -4.66 -1.71 -9.85
N ASP A 18 -3.34 -1.85 -9.77
CA ASP A 18 -2.64 -2.99 -10.37
C ASP A 18 -2.87 -4.30 -9.61
N TYR A 19 -2.90 -4.24 -8.29
CA TYR A 19 -3.09 -5.38 -7.39
C TYR A 19 -4.15 -5.09 -6.35
N ILE A 20 -4.95 -6.12 -6.03
CA ILE A 20 -5.88 -6.10 -4.91
C ILE A 20 -5.52 -7.25 -3.98
N GLU A 21 -5.10 -6.93 -2.76
CA GLU A 21 -4.87 -7.91 -1.72
C GLU A 21 -6.19 -8.21 -1.00
N GLY A 22 -6.71 -9.40 -1.24
CA GLY A 22 -8.07 -9.77 -0.83
C GLY A 22 -8.18 -10.30 0.60
N GLY A 23 -7.06 -10.63 1.24
CA GLY A 23 -7.04 -11.16 2.60
C GLY A 23 -6.15 -12.39 2.74
N TRP A 24 -6.30 -13.10 3.85
CA TRP A 24 -5.47 -14.24 4.24
C TRP A 24 -6.29 -15.54 4.27
N PRO A 25 -6.29 -16.33 3.17
CA PRO A 25 -6.99 -17.60 3.13
C PRO A 25 -6.42 -18.56 4.19
N GLY A 26 -7.30 -19.23 4.93
CA GLY A 26 -6.95 -20.12 6.03
C GLY A 26 -6.79 -19.42 7.39
N ALA A 27 -6.69 -18.08 7.45
CA ALA A 27 -6.59 -17.37 8.71
C ALA A 27 -7.95 -17.15 9.39
N ASN A 28 -9.00 -16.94 8.59
CA ASN A 28 -10.36 -16.76 9.08
C ASN A 28 -11.39 -17.23 8.02
N PRO A 29 -12.64 -17.53 8.44
CA PRO A 29 -13.67 -18.03 7.53
C PRO A 29 -14.04 -17.04 6.40
N THR A 30 -14.13 -15.77 6.70
CA THR A 30 -14.52 -14.73 5.73
C THR A 30 -13.51 -14.61 4.59
N ASP A 31 -12.22 -14.58 4.91
CA ASP A 31 -11.17 -14.54 3.89
C ASP A 31 -11.11 -15.84 3.09
N THR A 32 -11.25 -16.99 3.77
CA THR A 32 -11.28 -18.28 3.09
C THR A 32 -12.45 -18.36 2.10
N GLU A 33 -13.64 -17.95 2.49
CA GLU A 33 -14.82 -17.95 1.62
C GLU A 33 -14.66 -16.95 0.46
N PHE A 34 -14.09 -15.76 0.72
CA PHE A 34 -13.81 -14.80 -0.34
C PHE A 34 -12.98 -15.41 -1.48
N PHE A 35 -11.92 -16.14 -1.16
CA PHE A 35 -11.07 -16.79 -2.17
C PHE A 35 -11.65 -18.06 -2.78
N GLN A 36 -12.69 -18.65 -2.21
CA GLN A 36 -13.44 -19.76 -2.82
C GLN A 36 -14.36 -19.29 -3.95
N LYS A 37 -14.76 -18.02 -3.92
CA LYS A 37 -15.56 -17.40 -4.99
C LYS A 37 -14.69 -17.05 -6.19
N LYS A 38 -15.28 -17.10 -7.37
CA LYS A 38 -14.64 -16.63 -8.60
C LYS A 38 -14.77 -15.11 -8.71
N HIS A 39 -13.65 -14.44 -8.83
CA HIS A 39 -13.59 -13.00 -9.06
C HIS A 39 -13.10 -12.71 -10.48
N ASN A 40 -13.81 -11.85 -11.21
CA ASN A 40 -13.48 -11.46 -12.58
C ASN A 40 -13.07 -9.98 -12.59
N PHE A 41 -11.82 -9.70 -12.19
CA PHE A 41 -11.28 -8.35 -12.29
C PHE A 41 -10.83 -8.06 -13.73
N LYS A 42 -11.07 -6.83 -14.19
CA LYS A 42 -10.73 -6.37 -15.54
C LYS A 42 -9.34 -5.72 -15.58
N ASN A 43 -8.93 -5.08 -14.49
CA ASN A 43 -7.73 -4.27 -14.43
C ASN A 43 -6.72 -4.76 -13.40
N SER A 44 -7.18 -5.41 -12.35
CA SER A 44 -6.37 -5.73 -11.17
C SER A 44 -6.05 -7.21 -11.08
N ILE A 45 -4.89 -7.52 -10.52
CA ILE A 45 -4.47 -8.88 -10.17
C ILE A 45 -4.84 -9.15 -8.72
N LEU A 46 -5.68 -10.17 -8.50
CA LEU A 46 -6.03 -10.61 -7.16
C LEU A 46 -4.84 -11.28 -6.49
N THR A 47 -4.52 -10.84 -5.29
CA THR A 47 -3.41 -11.34 -4.48
C THR A 47 -3.92 -11.86 -3.15
N CYS A 48 -3.46 -13.03 -2.72
CA CYS A 48 -3.66 -13.49 -1.36
C CYS A 48 -2.44 -13.14 -0.50
N PHE A 49 -2.69 -12.95 0.79
CA PHE A 49 -1.68 -12.63 1.79
C PHE A 49 -1.46 -13.80 2.73
N GLY A 50 -0.24 -13.97 3.21
CA GLY A 50 0.12 -14.92 4.24
C GLY A 50 1.48 -14.63 4.82
N MET A 51 2.05 -15.59 5.54
CA MET A 51 3.39 -15.48 6.10
C MET A 51 4.29 -16.59 5.57
N THR A 52 5.60 -16.39 5.65
CA THR A 52 6.60 -17.40 5.32
C THR A 52 6.38 -18.69 6.10
N LYS A 53 6.87 -19.81 5.56
CA LYS A 53 6.73 -21.13 6.20
C LYS A 53 7.28 -21.11 7.63
N LYS A 54 6.78 -22.02 8.45
CA LYS A 54 7.33 -22.26 9.79
C LYS A 54 8.65 -23.03 9.71
N SER A 55 9.57 -22.72 10.60
CA SER A 55 10.81 -23.49 10.76
C SER A 55 10.52 -24.97 11.07
N GLY A 56 11.38 -25.84 10.59
CA GLY A 56 11.26 -27.28 10.80
C GLY A 56 10.28 -28.00 9.89
N ARG A 57 9.66 -27.30 8.93
CA ARG A 57 8.78 -27.87 7.90
C ARG A 57 9.30 -27.51 6.52
N SER A 58 9.04 -28.40 5.55
CA SER A 58 9.21 -28.01 4.15
C SER A 58 8.06 -27.10 3.71
N ALA A 59 8.27 -26.31 2.66
CA ALA A 59 7.23 -25.47 2.11
C ALA A 59 6.00 -26.26 1.66
N GLU A 60 6.20 -27.44 1.09
CA GLU A 60 5.14 -28.35 0.63
C GLU A 60 4.27 -28.87 1.78
N ASN A 61 4.83 -29.02 2.98
CA ASN A 61 4.15 -29.53 4.16
C ASN A 61 3.65 -28.42 5.11
N ASP A 62 3.82 -27.16 4.74
CA ASP A 62 3.32 -26.04 5.52
C ASP A 62 1.83 -25.81 5.21
N THR A 63 0.98 -25.92 6.23
CA THR A 63 -0.47 -25.78 6.08
C THR A 63 -0.88 -24.37 5.68
N GLY A 64 -0.18 -23.34 6.17
CA GLY A 64 -0.42 -21.97 5.81
C GLY A 64 -0.14 -21.71 4.33
N LEU A 65 1.00 -22.18 3.82
CA LEU A 65 1.35 -22.07 2.41
C LEU A 65 0.40 -22.88 1.51
N SER A 66 -0.05 -24.05 1.97
CA SER A 66 -1.04 -24.86 1.25
C SER A 66 -2.37 -24.12 1.06
N ALA A 67 -2.85 -23.42 2.08
CA ALA A 67 -4.07 -22.61 1.99
C ALA A 67 -3.93 -21.50 0.94
N LEU A 68 -2.77 -20.85 0.86
CA LEU A 68 -2.48 -19.84 -0.14
C LEU A 68 -2.39 -20.42 -1.55
N MET A 69 -1.74 -21.57 -1.69
CA MET A 69 -1.65 -22.29 -2.98
C MET A 69 -3.03 -22.66 -3.51
N ASN A 70 -3.92 -23.10 -2.62
CA ASN A 70 -5.29 -23.52 -2.95
C ASN A 70 -6.26 -22.36 -3.18
N SER A 71 -5.85 -21.12 -2.91
CA SER A 71 -6.68 -19.94 -3.18
C SER A 71 -6.89 -19.65 -4.67
N ASN A 72 -6.08 -20.28 -5.54
CA ASN A 72 -6.10 -20.09 -7.00
C ASN A 72 -5.89 -18.63 -7.46
N THR A 73 -5.23 -17.83 -6.64
CA THR A 73 -4.85 -16.47 -7.04
C THR A 73 -3.63 -16.46 -7.95
N PRO A 74 -3.55 -15.52 -8.92
CA PRO A 74 -2.36 -15.39 -9.77
C PRO A 74 -1.13 -14.91 -9.01
N ALA A 75 -1.32 -14.13 -7.94
CA ALA A 75 -0.26 -13.55 -7.13
C ALA A 75 -0.40 -13.91 -5.65
N VAL A 76 0.72 -13.97 -4.96
CA VAL A 76 0.83 -14.26 -3.53
C VAL A 76 1.80 -13.26 -2.90
N CYS A 77 1.40 -12.66 -1.79
CA CYS A 77 2.25 -11.79 -0.98
C CYS A 77 2.48 -12.46 0.38
N LEU A 78 3.74 -12.70 0.73
CA LEU A 78 4.11 -13.22 2.04
C LEU A 78 4.85 -12.18 2.87
N VAL A 79 4.42 -12.03 4.12
CA VAL A 79 5.19 -11.30 5.12
C VAL A 79 6.25 -12.19 5.76
N GLY A 80 7.46 -11.67 5.91
CA GLY A 80 8.54 -12.32 6.67
C GLY A 80 9.38 -11.27 7.39
N LYS A 81 10.06 -11.69 8.45
CA LYS A 81 10.85 -10.78 9.27
C LYS A 81 12.11 -10.33 8.54
N SER A 82 12.50 -9.08 8.73
CA SER A 82 13.76 -8.52 8.22
C SER A 82 14.54 -7.70 9.27
N TRP A 83 14.16 -7.85 10.52
CA TRP A 83 14.80 -7.27 11.70
C TRP A 83 15.21 -8.38 12.65
N ASP A 84 16.51 -8.55 12.88
CA ASP A 84 17.06 -9.63 13.71
C ASP A 84 16.49 -9.64 15.14
N PHE A 85 16.31 -8.48 15.75
CA PHE A 85 15.61 -8.36 17.03
C PHE A 85 14.21 -9.00 16.99
N HIS A 86 13.45 -8.76 15.91
CA HIS A 86 12.10 -9.30 15.77
C HIS A 86 12.08 -10.80 15.43
N VAL A 87 13.11 -11.28 14.74
CA VAL A 87 13.32 -12.72 14.49
C VAL A 87 13.51 -13.46 15.81
N ASP A 88 14.32 -12.94 16.70
CA ASP A 88 14.57 -13.52 18.02
C ASP A 88 13.34 -13.44 18.93
N VAL A 89 12.85 -12.22 19.16
CA VAL A 89 11.78 -11.95 20.14
C VAL A 89 10.41 -12.49 19.69
N ALA A 90 10.05 -12.33 18.42
CA ALA A 90 8.73 -12.70 17.94
C ALA A 90 8.64 -14.15 17.43
N LEU A 91 9.70 -14.66 16.79
CA LEU A 91 9.71 -16.02 16.23
C LEU A 91 10.49 -17.02 17.08
N GLY A 92 11.47 -16.58 17.86
CA GLY A 92 12.33 -17.46 18.66
C GLY A 92 13.16 -18.42 17.80
N ILE A 93 13.56 -18.01 16.60
CA ILE A 93 14.39 -18.79 15.67
C ILE A 93 15.70 -18.04 15.39
N THR A 94 16.64 -18.73 14.74
CA THR A 94 17.89 -18.12 14.33
C THR A 94 17.71 -17.23 13.09
N ASN A 95 18.65 -16.33 12.87
CA ASN A 95 18.69 -15.50 11.65
C ASN A 95 18.81 -16.36 10.39
N GLU A 96 19.61 -17.42 10.44
CA GLU A 96 19.80 -18.37 9.34
C GLU A 96 18.50 -19.12 9.01
N GLU A 97 17.77 -19.59 10.01
CA GLU A 97 16.46 -20.23 9.83
C GLU A 97 15.45 -19.28 9.19
N ASN A 98 15.46 -18.01 9.58
CA ASN A 98 14.57 -17.01 8.98
C ASN A 98 14.90 -16.79 7.50
N LEU A 99 16.19 -16.69 7.15
CA LEU A 99 16.62 -16.57 5.74
C LEU A 99 16.20 -17.79 4.92
N GLU A 100 16.35 -18.98 5.46
CA GLU A 100 15.92 -20.22 4.83
C GLU A 100 14.39 -20.25 4.61
N ASN A 101 13.63 -19.84 5.63
CA ASN A 101 12.17 -19.79 5.53
C ASN A 101 11.71 -18.81 4.43
N ILE A 102 12.36 -17.65 4.31
CA ILE A 102 12.09 -16.67 3.23
C ILE A 102 12.41 -17.29 1.88
N SER A 103 13.61 -17.82 1.71
CA SER A 103 14.10 -18.39 0.46
C SER A 103 13.25 -19.56 -0.03
N GLU A 104 12.95 -20.53 0.84
CA GLU A 104 12.14 -21.69 0.47
C GLU A 104 10.69 -21.33 0.18
N SER A 105 10.11 -20.40 0.93
CA SER A 105 8.75 -19.91 0.68
C SER A 105 8.64 -19.21 -0.68
N ALA A 106 9.59 -18.35 -1.00
CA ALA A 106 9.65 -17.68 -2.30
C ALA A 106 9.80 -18.70 -3.44
N LYS A 107 10.75 -19.60 -3.31
CA LYS A 107 11.00 -20.67 -4.30
C LYS A 107 9.74 -21.52 -4.56
N HIS A 108 9.00 -21.85 -3.52
CA HIS A 108 7.79 -22.68 -3.60
C HIS A 108 6.73 -22.04 -4.52
N PHE A 109 6.42 -20.76 -4.33
CA PHE A 109 5.43 -20.04 -5.14
C PHE A 109 5.93 -19.68 -6.54
N VAL A 110 7.18 -19.28 -6.68
CA VAL A 110 7.79 -19.00 -7.99
C VAL A 110 7.80 -20.24 -8.86
N LYS A 111 8.17 -21.41 -8.29
CA LYS A 111 8.13 -22.70 -9.00
C LYS A 111 6.72 -23.07 -9.46
N ALA A 112 5.70 -22.71 -8.68
CA ALA A 112 4.30 -22.90 -9.04
C ALA A 112 3.77 -21.84 -10.03
N LYS A 113 4.65 -20.99 -10.57
CA LYS A 113 4.33 -19.91 -11.52
C LYS A 113 3.35 -18.87 -10.98
N LYS A 114 3.37 -18.65 -9.66
CA LYS A 114 2.69 -17.52 -9.02
C LYS A 114 3.58 -16.29 -9.10
N GLU A 115 2.96 -15.13 -9.29
CA GLU A 115 3.68 -13.87 -9.09
C GLU A 115 3.89 -13.66 -7.60
N PHE A 116 5.13 -13.76 -7.16
CA PHE A 116 5.48 -13.76 -5.73
C PHE A 116 5.92 -12.38 -5.28
N MET A 117 5.35 -11.92 -4.17
CA MET A 117 5.71 -10.69 -3.48
C MET A 117 6.16 -11.01 -2.05
N PHE A 118 7.18 -10.31 -1.58
CA PHE A 118 7.71 -10.45 -0.24
C PHE A 118 7.61 -9.11 0.51
N ASP A 119 6.80 -9.06 1.55
CA ASP A 119 6.75 -7.96 2.49
C ASP A 119 7.82 -8.14 3.56
N ALA A 120 8.89 -7.34 3.48
CA ALA A 120 9.98 -7.33 4.45
C ALA A 120 9.57 -6.54 5.69
N GLU A 121 8.94 -7.22 6.65
CA GLU A 121 8.38 -6.62 7.86
C GLU A 121 9.47 -5.97 8.70
N HIS A 122 9.22 -4.76 9.19
CA HIS A 122 10.16 -3.93 9.94
C HIS A 122 11.47 -3.67 9.20
N PHE A 123 11.45 -3.59 7.87
CA PHE A 123 12.69 -3.45 7.10
C PHE A 123 13.50 -2.21 7.51
N PHE A 124 12.86 -1.07 7.68
CA PHE A 124 13.58 0.16 8.03
C PHE A 124 14.19 0.11 9.43
N ASP A 125 13.46 -0.43 10.42
CA ASP A 125 14.03 -0.67 11.76
C ASP A 125 15.16 -1.67 11.72
N GLY A 126 14.98 -2.76 10.99
CA GLY A 126 15.98 -3.80 10.80
C GLY A 126 17.24 -3.27 10.11
N TYR A 127 17.08 -2.47 9.06
CA TYR A 127 18.18 -1.85 8.34
C TYR A 127 18.97 -0.89 9.24
N LYS A 128 18.30 -0.05 10.01
CA LYS A 128 18.98 0.87 10.94
C LYS A 128 19.77 0.14 12.04
N ALA A 129 19.25 -1.00 12.50
CA ALA A 129 19.90 -1.81 13.54
C ALA A 129 21.00 -2.72 12.98
N ASN A 130 20.73 -3.39 11.87
CA ASN A 130 21.65 -4.36 11.23
C ASN A 130 21.45 -4.36 9.72
N PRO A 131 22.08 -3.42 8.99
CA PRO A 131 21.90 -3.27 7.54
C PRO A 131 22.20 -4.55 6.77
N LYS A 132 23.28 -5.24 7.14
CA LYS A 132 23.71 -6.47 6.47
C LYS A 132 22.66 -7.56 6.53
N TYR A 133 22.04 -7.77 7.68
CA TYR A 133 21.02 -8.79 7.84
C TYR A 133 19.73 -8.41 7.13
N ALA A 134 19.27 -7.17 7.27
CA ALA A 134 18.08 -6.69 6.57
C ALA A 134 18.20 -6.85 5.05
N LEU A 135 19.36 -6.49 4.48
CA LEU A 135 19.64 -6.70 3.05
C LEU A 135 19.68 -8.19 2.68
N SER A 136 20.21 -9.05 3.55
CA SER A 136 20.19 -10.50 3.32
C SER A 136 18.78 -11.06 3.25
N CYS A 137 17.85 -10.56 4.06
CA CYS A 137 16.45 -10.99 4.04
C CYS A 137 15.78 -10.64 2.72
N ILE A 138 15.92 -9.43 2.23
CA ILE A 138 15.31 -9.03 0.95
C ILE A 138 15.95 -9.73 -0.24
N LYS A 139 17.27 -9.94 -0.18
CA LYS A 139 18.01 -10.66 -1.21
C LYS A 139 17.59 -12.14 -1.26
N ALA A 140 17.30 -12.78 -0.15
CA ALA A 140 16.82 -14.15 -0.09
C ALA A 140 15.54 -14.35 -0.90
N ALA A 141 14.60 -13.41 -0.85
CA ALA A 141 13.39 -13.43 -1.67
C ALA A 141 13.67 -13.10 -3.14
N TYR A 142 14.43 -12.05 -3.38
CA TYR A 142 14.76 -11.59 -4.74
C TYR A 142 15.50 -12.66 -5.56
N ASP A 143 16.50 -13.30 -4.96
CA ASP A 143 17.30 -14.35 -5.64
C ASP A 143 16.47 -15.58 -6.03
N GLN A 144 15.34 -15.82 -5.37
CA GLN A 144 14.42 -16.90 -5.71
C GLN A 144 13.36 -16.48 -6.75
N GLY A 145 13.40 -15.27 -7.25
CA GLY A 145 12.53 -14.80 -8.31
C GLY A 145 11.31 -14.01 -7.84
N ALA A 146 11.34 -13.43 -6.64
CA ALA A 146 10.28 -12.52 -6.21
C ALA A 146 10.12 -11.38 -7.24
N ARG A 147 8.88 -11.17 -7.70
CA ARG A 147 8.58 -10.05 -8.60
C ARG A 147 8.72 -8.73 -7.88
N TRP A 148 8.23 -8.67 -6.66
CA TRP A 148 8.29 -7.50 -5.80
C TRP A 148 8.86 -7.85 -4.44
N VAL A 149 9.75 -6.99 -3.96
CA VAL A 149 10.28 -6.99 -2.61
C VAL A 149 9.86 -5.66 -1.99
N ILE A 150 8.99 -5.73 -1.00
CA ILE A 150 8.35 -4.57 -0.40
C ILE A 150 9.04 -4.21 0.91
N LEU A 151 9.53 -2.99 0.98
CA LEU A 151 10.16 -2.44 2.18
C LEU A 151 9.07 -1.89 3.10
N CYS A 152 8.91 -2.51 4.28
CA CYS A 152 7.85 -2.14 5.21
C CYS A 152 8.39 -1.20 6.31
N ASP A 153 7.75 -0.06 6.47
CA ASP A 153 7.87 0.77 7.67
C ASP A 153 6.75 0.39 8.64
N THR A 154 6.91 -0.78 9.28
CA THR A 154 5.87 -1.43 10.06
C THR A 154 5.49 -0.62 11.31
N ASN A 155 6.46 0.00 11.97
CA ASN A 155 6.21 0.87 13.11
C ASN A 155 5.78 2.29 12.72
N GLY A 156 5.93 2.68 11.46
CA GLY A 156 5.57 4.01 10.99
C GLY A 156 6.45 5.12 11.53
N GLY A 157 7.61 4.78 12.07
CA GLY A 157 8.52 5.72 12.73
C GLY A 157 9.62 6.29 11.84
N THR A 158 9.71 5.87 10.58
CA THR A 158 10.75 6.32 9.66
C THR A 158 10.34 7.65 9.00
N LEU A 159 11.29 8.56 8.86
CA LEU A 159 11.05 9.88 8.27
C LEU A 159 11.44 9.89 6.78
N PRO A 160 10.88 10.81 5.96
CA PRO A 160 11.08 10.80 4.50
C PRO A 160 12.55 10.85 4.05
N HIS A 161 13.40 11.62 4.72
CA HIS A 161 14.82 11.67 4.38
C HIS A 161 15.56 10.36 4.67
N GLU A 162 15.16 9.64 5.74
CA GLU A 162 15.69 8.30 6.05
C GLU A 162 15.25 7.28 4.99
N VAL A 163 13.98 7.32 4.58
CA VAL A 163 13.46 6.48 3.51
C VAL A 163 14.25 6.70 2.22
N ALA A 164 14.45 7.94 1.82
CA ALA A 164 15.22 8.28 0.62
C ALA A 164 16.65 7.70 0.67
N GLN A 165 17.33 7.89 1.79
CA GLN A 165 18.69 7.40 1.99
C GLN A 165 18.76 5.87 1.95
N ILE A 166 17.90 5.20 2.71
CA ILE A 166 17.89 3.73 2.81
C ILE A 166 17.52 3.09 1.47
N VAL A 167 16.48 3.58 0.81
CA VAL A 167 16.06 3.07 -0.51
C VAL A 167 17.19 3.21 -1.53
N SER A 168 17.91 4.33 -1.54
CA SER A 168 19.06 4.52 -2.44
C SER A 168 20.15 3.46 -2.24
N GLU A 169 20.39 3.03 -1.00
CA GLU A 169 21.33 1.94 -0.71
C GLU A 169 20.75 0.57 -1.12
N VAL A 170 19.45 0.34 -0.88
CA VAL A 170 18.78 -0.91 -1.25
C VAL A 170 18.79 -1.14 -2.76
N THR A 171 18.66 -0.09 -3.57
CA THR A 171 18.69 -0.21 -5.05
C THR A 171 20.01 -0.75 -5.60
N LYS A 172 21.09 -0.73 -4.82
CA LYS A 172 22.37 -1.34 -5.18
C LYS A 172 22.35 -2.87 -5.05
N VAL A 173 21.38 -3.43 -4.32
CA VAL A 173 21.25 -4.87 -4.03
C VAL A 173 20.04 -5.48 -4.76
N VAL A 174 18.90 -4.79 -4.76
CA VAL A 174 17.69 -5.19 -5.45
C VAL A 174 17.29 -4.05 -6.39
N PRO A 175 17.11 -4.31 -7.71
CA PRO A 175 16.74 -3.25 -8.65
C PRO A 175 15.43 -2.56 -8.27
N GLY A 176 15.35 -1.26 -8.46
CA GLY A 176 14.15 -0.46 -8.14
C GLY A 176 12.87 -0.99 -8.80
N LYS A 177 12.99 -1.51 -10.03
CA LYS A 177 11.86 -2.14 -10.75
C LYS A 177 11.25 -3.36 -10.05
N ASN A 178 11.92 -3.89 -9.03
CA ASN A 178 11.46 -4.99 -8.19
C ASN A 178 11.16 -4.56 -6.75
N LEU A 179 11.25 -3.26 -6.43
CA LEU A 179 11.05 -2.75 -5.08
C LEU A 179 9.68 -2.11 -4.90
N GLY A 180 9.10 -2.37 -3.74
CA GLY A 180 7.88 -1.73 -3.23
C GLY A 180 8.10 -1.03 -1.89
N ILE A 181 7.12 -0.24 -1.49
CA ILE A 181 7.04 0.43 -0.19
C ILE A 181 5.69 0.18 0.46
N HIS A 182 5.69 -0.17 1.74
CA HIS A 182 4.51 -0.30 2.59
C HIS A 182 4.72 0.51 3.86
N ALA A 183 4.13 1.69 3.93
CA ALA A 183 4.35 2.63 5.02
C ALA A 183 3.13 2.74 5.92
N HIS A 184 3.34 2.68 7.25
CA HIS A 184 2.35 3.04 8.26
C HIS A 184 2.45 4.53 8.62
N ASN A 185 1.36 5.07 9.16
CA ASN A 185 1.16 6.52 9.29
C ASN A 185 1.37 7.07 10.71
N ASP A 186 2.14 6.38 11.53
CA ASP A 186 2.29 6.71 12.95
C ASP A 186 2.97 8.06 13.23
N THR A 187 3.79 8.53 12.29
CA THR A 187 4.36 9.89 12.32
C THR A 187 3.62 10.87 11.39
N GLY A 188 2.52 10.44 10.76
CA GLY A 188 1.83 11.25 9.76
C GLY A 188 2.54 11.32 8.40
N ASN A 189 3.52 10.45 8.14
CA ASN A 189 4.39 10.53 6.97
C ASN A 189 4.22 9.39 5.96
N ALA A 190 3.21 8.53 6.09
CA ALA A 190 3.08 7.37 5.20
C ALA A 190 3.01 7.76 3.72
N VAL A 191 2.27 8.80 3.38
CA VAL A 191 2.19 9.33 2.00
C VAL A 191 3.54 9.93 1.59
N ALA A 192 4.13 10.78 2.42
CA ALA A 192 5.43 11.42 2.14
C ALA A 192 6.55 10.38 1.99
N ASN A 193 6.57 9.36 2.84
CA ASN A 193 7.51 8.24 2.76
C ASN A 193 7.36 7.45 1.46
N SER A 194 6.13 7.20 1.02
CA SER A 194 5.85 6.50 -0.23
C SER A 194 6.33 7.30 -1.44
N LEU A 195 6.10 8.62 -1.45
CA LEU A 195 6.60 9.50 -2.50
C LEU A 195 8.13 9.58 -2.51
N ALA A 196 8.76 9.71 -1.34
CA ALA A 196 10.22 9.70 -1.21
C ALA A 196 10.84 8.39 -1.71
N ALA A 197 10.20 7.27 -1.42
CA ALA A 197 10.63 5.95 -1.91
C ALA A 197 10.60 5.86 -3.45
N VAL A 198 9.54 6.36 -4.07
CA VAL A 198 9.43 6.38 -5.55
C VAL A 198 10.51 7.25 -6.17
N LEU A 199 10.75 8.44 -5.64
CA LEU A 199 11.84 9.31 -6.12
C LEU A 199 13.22 8.68 -5.97
N SER A 200 13.38 7.74 -5.04
CA SER A 200 14.63 7.03 -4.77
C SER A 200 14.76 5.69 -5.52
N GLY A 201 13.73 5.26 -6.27
CA GLY A 201 13.81 4.09 -7.13
C GLY A 201 12.74 3.02 -6.96
N VAL A 202 11.90 3.07 -5.92
CA VAL A 202 10.77 2.15 -5.72
C VAL A 202 9.73 2.29 -6.83
N ARG A 203 9.13 1.17 -7.25
CA ARG A 203 8.15 1.15 -8.36
C ARG A 203 6.81 0.51 -8.01
N GLN A 204 6.63 0.03 -6.79
CA GLN A 204 5.32 -0.39 -6.28
C GLN A 204 5.01 0.33 -4.97
N ILE A 205 3.79 0.81 -4.82
CA ILE A 205 3.27 1.34 -3.55
C ILE A 205 2.13 0.45 -3.08
N GLN A 206 2.22 -0.01 -1.84
CA GLN A 206 1.10 -0.59 -1.12
C GLN A 206 0.45 0.48 -0.27
N GLY A 207 -0.85 0.58 -0.34
CA GLY A 207 -1.65 1.55 0.40
C GLY A 207 -3.10 1.11 0.48
N THR A 208 -3.91 1.92 1.12
CA THR A 208 -5.33 1.60 1.36
C THR A 208 -6.23 2.79 1.06
N ILE A 209 -7.50 2.52 0.82
CA ILE A 209 -8.50 3.57 0.69
C ILE A 209 -8.58 4.31 2.03
N ASN A 210 -8.49 5.63 1.99
CA ASN A 210 -8.54 6.52 3.16
C ASN A 210 -7.42 6.26 4.19
N GLY A 211 -6.38 5.52 3.81
CA GLY A 211 -5.32 5.15 4.74
C GLY A 211 -5.76 4.16 5.81
N LEU A 212 -6.84 3.41 5.59
CA LEU A 212 -7.34 2.42 6.55
C LEU A 212 -6.24 1.41 6.88
N GLY A 213 -6.02 1.15 8.15
CA GLY A 213 -5.02 0.19 8.63
C GLY A 213 -4.84 0.22 10.14
N GLU A 214 -3.90 -0.58 10.61
CA GLU A 214 -3.55 -0.69 12.03
C GLU A 214 -3.11 0.66 12.61
N ARG A 215 -3.41 0.87 13.88
CA ARG A 215 -3.04 2.07 14.66
C ARG A 215 -3.48 3.37 13.96
N CYS A 216 -2.53 4.12 13.40
CA CYS A 216 -2.76 5.39 12.69
C CYS A 216 -3.05 5.20 11.19
N GLY A 217 -3.05 3.96 10.72
CA GLY A 217 -3.35 3.60 9.34
C GLY A 217 -2.12 3.43 8.45
N ASN A 218 -2.39 3.25 7.17
CA ASN A 218 -1.43 3.05 6.09
C ASN A 218 -1.32 4.29 5.21
N ALA A 219 -0.51 4.22 4.17
CA ALA A 219 -0.47 5.25 3.15
C ALA A 219 -1.83 5.38 2.44
N ASN A 220 -2.34 6.60 2.38
CA ASN A 220 -3.65 6.89 1.80
C ASN A 220 -3.56 6.95 0.27
N LEU A 221 -4.14 5.96 -0.41
CA LEU A 221 -4.20 5.92 -1.88
C LEU A 221 -4.97 7.10 -2.47
N MET A 222 -5.94 7.64 -1.72
CA MET A 222 -6.73 8.80 -2.17
C MET A 222 -5.90 10.09 -2.23
N SER A 223 -4.74 10.12 -1.59
CA SER A 223 -3.75 11.20 -1.71
C SER A 223 -2.65 10.86 -2.71
N LEU A 224 -2.17 9.63 -2.71
CA LEU A 224 -1.08 9.18 -3.60
C LEU A 224 -1.48 9.20 -5.07
N ILE A 225 -2.61 8.58 -5.42
CA ILE A 225 -3.05 8.46 -6.81
C ILE A 225 -3.17 9.82 -7.51
N PRO A 226 -3.91 10.81 -6.97
CA PRO A 226 -4.02 12.10 -7.64
C PRO A 226 -2.70 12.86 -7.69
N THR A 227 -1.81 12.67 -6.72
CA THR A 227 -0.48 13.30 -6.74
C THR A 227 0.32 12.85 -7.96
N PHE A 228 0.26 11.59 -8.35
CA PHE A 228 0.93 11.09 -9.55
C PHE A 228 0.39 11.69 -10.84
N PHE A 229 -0.89 12.03 -10.91
CA PHE A 229 -1.50 12.63 -12.09
C PHE A 229 -1.39 14.15 -12.14
N LEU A 230 -1.52 14.82 -10.99
CA LEU A 230 -1.79 16.26 -10.91
C LEU A 230 -0.59 17.08 -10.47
N LYS A 231 0.47 16.44 -9.97
CA LYS A 231 1.69 17.13 -9.56
C LYS A 231 2.81 16.86 -10.56
N LYS A 232 3.30 17.93 -11.17
CA LYS A 232 4.26 17.87 -12.30
C LYS A 232 5.52 17.08 -11.97
N ASP A 233 6.03 17.17 -10.75
CA ASP A 233 7.24 16.46 -10.31
C ASP A 233 7.07 14.93 -10.40
N PHE A 234 5.83 14.44 -10.35
CA PHE A 234 5.51 13.02 -10.51
C PHE A 234 4.96 12.71 -11.92
N SER A 235 4.00 13.48 -12.40
CA SER A 235 3.33 13.20 -13.68
C SER A 235 4.25 13.30 -14.89
N SER A 236 5.33 14.07 -14.80
CA SER A 236 6.32 14.19 -15.87
C SER A 236 7.35 13.07 -15.91
N GLN A 237 7.46 12.28 -14.86
CA GLN A 237 8.50 11.25 -14.70
C GLN A 237 7.96 9.83 -14.58
N PHE A 238 6.72 9.67 -14.10
CA PHE A 238 6.16 8.37 -13.74
C PHE A 238 4.80 8.16 -14.38
N GLU A 239 4.53 6.92 -14.74
CA GLU A 239 3.22 6.44 -15.12
C GLU A 239 2.73 5.43 -14.09
N ILE A 240 1.42 5.41 -13.84
CA ILE A 240 0.76 4.40 -13.01
C ILE A 240 -0.29 3.66 -13.84
N GLY A 241 -0.64 2.43 -13.42
CA GLY A 241 -1.59 1.60 -14.15
C GLY A 241 -3.02 2.16 -14.22
N ILE A 242 -3.37 3.05 -13.31
CA ILE A 242 -4.67 3.73 -13.29
C ILE A 242 -4.76 4.70 -14.47
N LYS A 243 -5.87 4.66 -15.20
CA LYS A 243 -6.13 5.61 -16.29
C LYS A 243 -6.56 6.97 -15.74
N SER A 244 -6.06 8.05 -16.33
CA SER A 244 -6.36 9.43 -15.90
C SER A 244 -7.85 9.73 -15.79
N LYS A 245 -8.68 9.18 -16.68
CA LYS A 245 -10.15 9.34 -16.65
C LYS A 245 -10.81 8.80 -15.38
N ASN A 246 -10.14 7.89 -14.65
CA ASN A 246 -10.69 7.24 -13.47
C ASN A 246 -10.45 8.02 -12.17
N ILE A 247 -9.54 9.00 -12.15
CA ILE A 247 -9.25 9.74 -10.92
C ILE A 247 -10.44 10.56 -10.42
N LYS A 248 -11.37 10.93 -11.29
CA LYS A 248 -12.64 11.56 -10.89
C LYS A 248 -13.54 10.68 -10.01
N ASN A 249 -13.25 9.37 -9.91
CA ASN A 249 -13.97 8.43 -9.08
C ASN A 249 -13.37 8.30 -7.66
N LEU A 250 -12.29 9.00 -7.35
CA LEU A 250 -11.58 8.89 -6.06
C LEU A 250 -12.47 9.30 -4.89
N THR A 251 -13.20 10.39 -5.00
CA THR A 251 -14.09 10.86 -3.92
C THR A 251 -15.20 9.84 -3.64
N ASP A 252 -15.81 9.26 -4.66
CA ASP A 252 -16.85 8.22 -4.50
C ASP A 252 -16.27 6.95 -3.89
N CYS A 253 -15.06 6.55 -4.30
CA CYS A 253 -14.33 5.41 -3.72
C CYS A 253 -14.06 5.63 -2.22
N SER A 254 -13.64 6.82 -1.84
CA SER A 254 -13.43 7.22 -0.44
C SER A 254 -14.70 7.10 0.39
N ARG A 255 -15.80 7.63 -0.13
CA ARG A 255 -17.11 7.61 0.55
C ARG A 255 -17.69 6.22 0.67
N LEU A 256 -17.54 5.38 -0.35
CA LEU A 256 -18.00 4.00 -0.33
C LEU A 256 -17.41 3.22 0.85
N LEU A 257 -16.12 3.39 1.13
CA LEU A 257 -15.49 2.72 2.28
C LEU A 257 -16.12 3.16 3.60
N ASP A 258 -16.31 4.45 3.81
CA ASP A 258 -16.91 4.97 5.03
C ASP A 258 -18.36 4.50 5.21
N GLU A 259 -19.12 4.43 4.13
CA GLU A 259 -20.48 3.89 4.12
C GLU A 259 -20.49 2.41 4.53
N ILE A 260 -19.63 1.58 3.91
CA ILE A 260 -19.51 0.15 4.24
C ILE A 260 -19.11 -0.06 5.70
N LEU A 261 -18.22 0.78 6.22
CA LEU A 261 -17.76 0.72 7.62
C LEU A 261 -18.75 1.37 8.59
N ASN A 262 -19.85 1.94 8.09
CA ASN A 262 -20.85 2.67 8.88
C ASN A 262 -20.22 3.72 9.81
N ARG A 263 -19.34 4.52 9.25
CA ARG A 263 -18.68 5.61 10.00
C ARG A 263 -18.79 6.94 9.26
N LYS A 264 -18.74 8.02 10.04
CA LYS A 264 -18.75 9.37 9.49
C LYS A 264 -17.47 9.61 8.69
N PRO A 265 -17.56 10.09 7.43
CA PRO A 265 -16.39 10.45 6.65
C PRO A 265 -15.54 11.53 7.34
N ASN A 266 -14.22 11.39 7.25
CA ASN A 266 -13.32 12.48 7.63
C ASN A 266 -13.35 13.57 6.55
N GLN A 267 -14.04 14.67 6.86
CA GLN A 267 -14.21 15.77 5.92
C GLN A 267 -12.90 16.52 5.59
N HIS A 268 -11.84 16.33 6.38
CA HIS A 268 -10.54 16.99 6.20
C HIS A 268 -9.52 16.13 5.46
N LEU A 269 -9.92 14.98 4.88
CA LEU A 269 -9.01 14.20 4.05
C LEU A 269 -8.52 15.04 2.86
N PRO A 270 -7.21 15.02 2.56
CA PRO A 270 -6.69 15.66 1.36
C PRO A 270 -7.38 15.14 0.10
N TYR A 271 -7.60 16.00 -0.88
CA TYR A 271 -8.25 15.77 -2.17
C TYR A 271 -9.74 15.38 -2.09
N VAL A 272 -10.12 14.40 -1.30
CA VAL A 272 -11.46 13.77 -1.34
C VAL A 272 -12.38 14.20 -0.20
N GLY A 273 -11.88 14.84 0.83
CA GLY A 273 -12.68 15.28 1.96
C GLY A 273 -13.66 16.38 1.58
N ALA A 274 -14.82 16.42 2.22
CA ALA A 274 -15.86 17.43 1.95
C ALA A 274 -15.38 18.86 2.20
N ALA A 275 -14.43 19.05 3.12
CA ALA A 275 -13.84 20.36 3.44
C ALA A 275 -12.57 20.69 2.64
N ALA A 276 -12.06 19.74 1.81
CA ALA A 276 -10.79 19.92 1.11
C ALA A 276 -10.74 21.16 0.20
N PHE A 277 -11.89 21.57 -0.34
CA PHE A 277 -12.05 22.74 -1.21
C PHE A 277 -13.16 23.66 -0.70
N SER A 278 -13.29 23.79 0.62
CA SER A 278 -14.25 24.67 1.27
C SER A 278 -13.56 25.95 1.74
N HIS A 279 -14.15 27.09 1.41
CA HIS A 279 -13.61 28.41 1.73
C HIS A 279 -14.60 29.19 2.59
N LYS A 280 -14.14 29.75 3.70
CA LYS A 280 -14.97 30.45 4.69
C LYS A 280 -14.55 31.90 4.92
N GLY A 281 -13.24 32.19 5.01
CA GLY A 281 -12.72 33.53 5.24
C GLY A 281 -13.01 34.48 4.10
N GLY A 282 -13.47 35.72 4.37
CA GLY A 282 -13.86 36.65 3.34
C GLY A 282 -12.77 36.95 2.30
N LEU A 283 -11.51 37.06 2.74
CA LEU A 283 -10.36 37.23 1.84
C LEU A 283 -10.20 36.03 0.88
N HIS A 284 -10.32 34.81 1.40
CA HIS A 284 -10.24 33.59 0.61
C HIS A 284 -11.39 33.49 -0.38
N VAL A 285 -12.62 33.73 0.08
CA VAL A 285 -13.84 33.68 -0.77
C VAL A 285 -13.73 34.69 -1.90
N SER A 286 -13.37 35.93 -1.61
CA SER A 286 -13.19 36.98 -2.61
C SER A 286 -12.15 36.62 -3.67
N ALA A 287 -11.03 36.05 -3.25
CA ALA A 287 -9.96 35.67 -4.18
C ALA A 287 -10.35 34.47 -5.04
N VAL A 288 -10.97 33.41 -4.45
CA VAL A 288 -11.43 32.23 -5.16
C VAL A 288 -12.52 32.55 -6.19
N GLN A 289 -13.39 33.52 -5.90
CA GLN A 289 -14.40 33.98 -6.87
C GLN A 289 -13.77 34.67 -8.09
N LYS A 290 -12.60 35.29 -7.92
CA LYS A 290 -11.87 35.92 -9.03
C LYS A 290 -11.09 34.85 -9.83
N ASP A 291 -10.32 34.01 -9.14
CA ASP A 291 -9.58 32.89 -9.71
C ASP A 291 -9.36 31.81 -8.64
N PRO A 292 -9.92 30.60 -8.81
CA PRO A 292 -9.75 29.50 -7.88
C PRO A 292 -8.31 29.14 -7.56
N LYS A 293 -7.38 29.35 -8.49
CA LYS A 293 -5.95 29.05 -8.30
C LYS A 293 -5.31 29.84 -7.16
N THR A 294 -5.96 30.90 -6.69
CA THR A 294 -5.47 31.70 -5.55
C THR A 294 -5.41 30.89 -4.25
N TYR A 295 -6.30 29.89 -4.06
CA TYR A 295 -6.37 29.09 -2.85
C TYR A 295 -6.60 27.59 -3.11
N GLU A 296 -6.59 27.14 -4.35
CA GLU A 296 -6.74 25.73 -4.72
C GLU A 296 -5.56 25.26 -5.55
N HIS A 297 -4.95 24.17 -5.12
CA HIS A 297 -3.78 23.60 -5.78
C HIS A 297 -4.13 22.74 -6.99
N ILE A 298 -5.38 22.34 -7.14
CA ILE A 298 -5.97 21.62 -8.28
C ILE A 298 -7.43 22.03 -8.45
N ASN A 299 -8.04 21.65 -9.58
CA ASN A 299 -9.49 21.72 -9.74
C ASN A 299 -10.15 20.56 -8.98
N PRO A 300 -11.09 20.83 -8.05
CA PRO A 300 -11.77 19.78 -7.28
C PRO A 300 -12.42 18.69 -8.13
N GLU A 301 -12.98 19.04 -9.29
CA GLU A 301 -13.68 18.11 -10.18
C GLU A 301 -12.75 17.01 -10.73
N GLU A 302 -11.44 17.26 -10.82
CA GLU A 302 -10.47 16.27 -11.30
C GLU A 302 -10.45 15.01 -10.43
N VAL A 303 -10.77 15.13 -9.12
CA VAL A 303 -10.85 14.02 -8.16
C VAL A 303 -12.29 13.68 -7.77
N GLY A 304 -13.28 14.24 -8.45
CA GLY A 304 -14.72 14.03 -8.17
C GLY A 304 -15.23 14.78 -6.95
N ASN A 305 -14.49 15.79 -6.48
CA ASN A 305 -14.90 16.65 -5.36
C ASN A 305 -15.54 17.94 -5.88
N THR A 306 -16.00 18.79 -4.97
CA THR A 306 -16.67 20.06 -5.27
C THR A 306 -16.09 21.20 -4.43
N ARG A 307 -16.14 22.40 -4.99
CA ARG A 307 -15.85 23.63 -4.26
C ARG A 307 -17.06 24.06 -3.46
N ASN A 308 -16.84 24.44 -2.21
CA ASN A 308 -17.88 24.97 -1.34
C ASN A 308 -17.47 26.32 -0.77
N ILE A 309 -18.40 27.26 -0.80
CA ILE A 309 -18.26 28.55 -0.14
C ILE A 309 -19.17 28.54 1.10
N VAL A 310 -18.54 28.61 2.26
CA VAL A 310 -19.27 28.61 3.53
C VAL A 310 -19.59 30.05 3.93
N VAL A 311 -20.85 30.37 3.94
CA VAL A 311 -21.33 31.70 4.40
C VAL A 311 -21.29 31.76 5.92
N SER A 312 -20.64 32.75 6.46
CA SER A 312 -20.58 33.03 7.90
C SER A 312 -20.32 34.52 8.12
N ASP A 313 -20.42 34.99 9.37
CA ASP A 313 -20.10 36.37 9.75
C ASP A 313 -18.65 36.76 9.39
N GLN A 314 -17.77 35.79 9.17
CA GLN A 314 -16.39 36.00 8.71
C GLN A 314 -16.25 36.08 7.19
N SER A 315 -17.33 35.90 6.45
CA SER A 315 -17.37 35.87 4.99
C SER A 315 -17.68 37.25 4.36
N GLY A 316 -17.94 38.25 5.20
CA GLY A 316 -18.27 39.62 4.79
C GLY A 316 -17.08 40.49 4.54
#